data_e84018306825c3097882633f37def5a7
#
_entry.id   e84018306825c3097882633f37def5a7
#
_cell.length_a   1.000
_cell.length_b   1.000
_cell.length_c   1.000
_cell.angle_alpha   90.00
_cell.angle_beta   90.00
_cell.angle_gamma   90.00
#
_symmetry.space_group_name_H-M   'P 1'
#
loop_
_entity.id
_entity.type
_entity.pdbx_description
1 polymer ?
#
loop_
_entity_poly.entity_id
_entity_poly.type
_entity_poly.pdbx_seq_one_letter_code
_entity_poly.pdbx_strand_id
1 'polypeptide(L)'
;MARVTAAHLLVRTLKRHGVERIFGLCGDHVNSIFNACIDEGVSVVDTRHESAAAHMADGWARVTGRPGVSVVTGGPGHTNSITGIATAWMAGSPILAISGTFERALRDKGPLQEIDQVDTDRQGGEGDRQLRCYLGH
;
A
#
# COMPACT_ATOMS: atom_id res chain seq x y z
N MET A 1 -28.05 7.07 1.18
CA MET A 1 -27.05 6.14 1.76
C MET A 1 -25.75 6.33 1.00
N ALA A 2 -24.63 6.62 1.67
CA ALA A 2 -23.33 6.70 1.01
C ALA A 2 -22.97 5.33 0.41
N ARG A 3 -22.50 5.32 -0.82
CA ARG A 3 -22.15 4.09 -1.54
C ARG A 3 -20.87 3.52 -0.95
N VAL A 4 -20.95 2.34 -0.33
CA VAL A 4 -19.78 1.63 0.20
C VAL A 4 -18.98 1.05 -0.97
N THR A 5 -17.73 1.44 -1.12
CA THR A 5 -16.81 0.93 -2.15
C THR A 5 -15.88 -0.14 -1.59
N ALA A 6 -15.14 -0.84 -2.45
CA ALA A 6 -14.12 -1.79 -2.04
C ALA A 6 -13.03 -1.12 -1.17
N ALA A 7 -12.69 0.15 -1.44
CA ALA A 7 -11.77 0.92 -0.62
C ALA A 7 -12.28 1.11 0.81
N HIS A 8 -13.58 1.41 1.00
CA HIS A 8 -14.17 1.48 2.34
C HIS A 8 -14.11 0.13 3.07
N LEU A 9 -14.37 -0.98 2.37
CA LEU A 9 -14.26 -2.31 2.97
C LEU A 9 -12.82 -2.62 3.39
N LEU A 10 -11.83 -2.27 2.58
CA LEU A 10 -10.41 -2.40 2.93
C LEU A 10 -10.10 -1.60 4.19
N VAL A 11 -10.43 -0.30 4.21
CA VAL A 11 -10.11 0.59 5.34
C VAL A 11 -10.82 0.14 6.62
N ARG A 12 -12.08 -0.28 6.54
CA ARG A 12 -12.81 -0.87 7.69
C ARG A 12 -12.14 -2.14 8.19
N THR A 13 -11.63 -2.98 7.30
CA THR A 13 -10.89 -4.18 7.67
C THR A 13 -9.61 -3.82 8.40
N LEU A 14 -8.81 -2.90 7.87
CA LEU A 14 -7.61 -2.39 8.53
C LEU A 14 -7.91 -1.85 9.92
N LYS A 15 -8.98 -1.04 10.05
CA LYS A 15 -9.41 -0.48 11.32
C LYS A 15 -9.81 -1.55 12.34
N ARG A 16 -10.51 -2.62 11.90
CA ARG A 16 -10.84 -3.77 12.78
C ARG A 16 -9.60 -4.51 13.27
N HIS A 17 -8.50 -4.47 12.52
CA HIS A 17 -7.22 -5.02 12.93
C HIS A 17 -6.32 -4.02 13.68
N GLY A 18 -6.90 -2.92 14.17
CA GLY A 18 -6.21 -1.94 15.02
C GLY A 18 -5.33 -0.96 14.25
N VAL A 19 -5.49 -0.84 12.93
CA VAL A 19 -4.79 0.17 12.13
C VAL A 19 -5.46 1.53 12.33
N GLU A 20 -4.76 2.45 12.98
CA GLU A 20 -5.21 3.81 13.27
C GLU A 20 -4.72 4.82 12.24
N ARG A 21 -3.66 4.48 11.52
CA ARG A 21 -3.03 5.34 10.52
C ARG A 21 -2.36 4.54 9.41
N ILE A 22 -2.27 5.18 8.26
CA ILE A 22 -1.49 4.72 7.12
C ILE A 22 -0.41 5.75 6.79
N PHE A 23 0.68 5.32 6.18
CA PHE A 23 1.75 6.15 5.65
C PHE A 23 1.73 6.06 4.14
N GLY A 24 1.74 7.19 3.43
CA GLY A 24 1.61 7.08 1.99
C GLY A 24 1.87 8.35 1.21
N LEU A 25 1.92 8.18 -0.09
CA LEU A 25 1.92 9.25 -1.06
C LEU A 25 0.76 9.01 -2.03
N CYS A 26 -0.15 9.97 -2.11
CA CYS A 26 -1.34 9.85 -2.94
C CYS A 26 -0.96 9.77 -4.44
N GLY A 27 -1.80 9.09 -5.20
CA GLY A 27 -1.68 8.97 -6.65
C GLY A 27 -2.93 8.28 -7.20
N ASP A 28 -3.13 8.37 -8.51
CA ASP A 28 -4.39 8.02 -9.17
C ASP A 28 -4.93 6.62 -8.79
N HIS A 29 -4.06 5.63 -8.72
CA HIS A 29 -4.46 4.25 -8.45
C HIS A 29 -4.94 3.99 -7.01
N VAL A 30 -4.67 4.90 -6.06
CA VAL A 30 -4.97 4.70 -4.63
C VAL A 30 -5.79 5.81 -3.99
N ASN A 31 -6.20 6.82 -4.76
CA ASN A 31 -7.00 7.95 -4.24
C ASN A 31 -8.28 7.51 -3.53
N SER A 32 -8.92 6.44 -4.01
CA SER A 32 -10.11 5.89 -3.37
C SER A 32 -9.83 5.36 -1.95
N ILE A 33 -8.62 4.85 -1.68
CA ILE A 33 -8.22 4.40 -0.34
C ILE A 33 -8.02 5.60 0.57
N PHE A 34 -7.37 6.67 0.09
CA PHE A 34 -7.18 7.90 0.87
C PHE A 34 -8.51 8.55 1.24
N ASN A 35 -9.45 8.63 0.28
CA ASN A 35 -10.80 9.13 0.55
C ASN A 35 -11.53 8.27 1.59
N ALA A 36 -11.45 6.94 1.46
CA ALA A 36 -12.05 6.04 2.43
C ALA A 36 -11.42 6.17 3.82
N CYS A 37 -10.13 6.46 3.92
CA CYS A 37 -9.48 6.73 5.21
C CYS A 37 -10.08 7.97 5.88
N ILE A 38 -10.34 9.04 5.12
CA ILE A 38 -11.00 10.26 5.62
C ILE A 38 -12.40 9.92 6.14
N ASP A 39 -13.20 9.21 5.34
CA ASP A 39 -14.58 8.86 5.66
C ASP A 39 -14.67 7.94 6.90
N GLU A 40 -13.73 7.03 7.07
CA GLU A 40 -13.71 6.04 8.17
C GLU A 40 -12.88 6.52 9.38
N GLY A 41 -12.27 7.70 9.33
CA GLY A 41 -11.49 8.27 10.44
C GLY A 41 -10.17 7.55 10.69
N VAL A 42 -9.51 7.04 9.66
CA VAL A 42 -8.14 6.54 9.71
C VAL A 42 -7.19 7.66 9.30
N SER A 43 -6.20 7.95 10.15
CA SER A 43 -5.24 9.03 9.86
C SER A 43 -4.36 8.71 8.67
N VAL A 44 -4.12 9.70 7.82
CA VAL A 44 -3.16 9.61 6.72
C VAL A 44 -1.93 10.45 7.07
N VAL A 45 -0.76 9.82 7.10
CA VAL A 45 0.52 10.50 7.21
C VAL A 45 1.10 10.62 5.81
N ASP A 46 0.95 11.81 5.23
CA ASP A 46 1.44 12.13 3.89
C ASP A 46 2.98 12.20 3.88
N THR A 47 3.58 11.62 2.86
CA THR A 47 5.03 11.62 2.65
C THR A 47 5.39 12.33 1.34
N ARG A 48 6.67 12.67 1.18
CA ARG A 48 7.17 13.30 -0.06
C ARG A 48 7.92 12.32 -0.95
N HIS A 49 8.03 11.06 -0.51
CA HIS A 49 8.63 9.97 -1.28
C HIS A 49 8.11 8.63 -0.74
N GLU A 50 7.86 7.67 -1.60
CA GLU A 50 7.25 6.39 -1.24
C GLU A 50 8.17 5.52 -0.38
N SER A 51 9.47 5.64 -0.55
CA SER A 51 10.43 4.99 0.36
C SER A 51 10.26 5.46 1.81
N ALA A 52 9.97 6.75 2.02
CA ALA A 52 9.67 7.26 3.35
C ALA A 52 8.40 6.64 3.93
N ALA A 53 7.35 6.44 3.11
CA ALA A 53 6.12 5.79 3.56
C ALA A 53 6.39 4.37 4.07
N ALA A 54 7.16 3.58 3.31
CA ALA A 54 7.51 2.22 3.69
C ALA A 54 8.40 2.18 4.95
N HIS A 55 9.40 3.07 5.06
CA HIS A 55 10.24 3.16 6.27
C HIS A 55 9.46 3.65 7.49
N MET A 56 8.50 4.56 7.32
CA MET A 56 7.62 4.99 8.43
C MET A 56 6.73 3.85 8.90
N ALA A 57 6.19 3.04 7.98
CA ALA A 57 5.44 1.84 8.33
C ALA A 57 6.31 0.81 9.09
N ASP A 58 7.55 0.60 8.64
CA ASP A 58 8.53 -0.25 9.33
C ASP A 58 8.84 0.28 10.74
N GLY A 59 9.18 1.56 10.86
CA GLY A 59 9.45 2.19 12.15
C GLY A 59 8.26 2.12 13.11
N TRP A 60 7.06 2.36 12.61
CA TRP A 60 5.83 2.20 13.39
C TRP A 60 5.66 0.77 13.92
N ALA A 61 5.86 -0.21 13.04
CA ALA A 61 5.74 -1.61 13.42
C ALA A 61 6.73 -2.01 14.50
N ARG A 62 7.98 -1.58 14.38
CA ARG A 62 9.04 -1.87 15.38
C ARG A 62 8.77 -1.23 16.74
N VAL A 63 8.30 0.02 16.75
CA VAL A 63 8.10 0.76 18.00
C VAL A 63 6.83 0.32 18.72
N THR A 64 5.77 0.01 17.96
CA THR A 64 4.45 -0.26 18.55
C THR A 64 4.13 -1.74 18.70
N GLY A 65 4.85 -2.62 18.00
CA GLY A 65 4.49 -4.04 17.87
C GLY A 65 3.20 -4.29 17.07
N ARG A 66 2.66 -3.27 16.40
CA ARG A 66 1.44 -3.33 15.59
C ARG A 66 1.79 -3.28 14.10
N PRO A 67 0.94 -3.80 13.21
CA PRO A 67 1.18 -3.68 11.78
C PRO A 67 1.32 -2.23 11.32
N GLY A 68 2.40 -1.93 10.60
CA GLY A 68 2.57 -0.67 9.88
C GLY A 68 1.98 -0.81 8.47
N VAL A 69 1.26 0.20 7.99
CA VAL A 69 0.61 0.15 6.67
C VAL A 69 1.15 1.27 5.79
N SER A 70 1.73 0.91 4.65
CA SER A 70 2.11 1.87 3.61
C SER A 70 1.18 1.75 2.40
N VAL A 71 0.83 2.90 1.80
CA VAL A 71 -0.06 2.97 0.62
C VAL A 71 0.58 3.88 -0.41
N VAL A 72 0.86 3.34 -1.59
CA VAL A 72 1.54 4.05 -2.68
C VAL A 72 0.87 3.77 -4.03
N THR A 73 1.09 4.65 -5.01
CA THR A 73 0.58 4.43 -6.37
C THR A 73 1.33 3.30 -7.08
N GLY A 74 0.83 2.89 -8.25
CA GLY A 74 1.46 1.88 -9.08
C GLY A 74 2.73 2.35 -9.77
N GLY A 75 3.42 1.43 -10.43
CA GLY A 75 4.61 1.72 -11.22
C GLY A 75 5.74 2.35 -10.40
N PRO A 76 6.13 3.60 -10.67
CA PRO A 76 7.22 4.25 -9.96
C PRO A 76 6.97 4.39 -8.46
N GLY A 77 5.71 4.54 -8.01
CA GLY A 77 5.40 4.57 -6.58
C GLY A 77 5.72 3.24 -5.90
N HIS A 78 5.40 2.13 -6.57
CA HIS A 78 5.75 0.80 -6.10
C HIS A 78 7.28 0.61 -6.04
N THR A 79 8.00 0.87 -7.14
CA THR A 79 9.46 0.68 -7.19
C THR A 79 10.21 1.57 -6.20
N ASN A 80 9.76 2.81 -5.99
CA ASN A 80 10.32 3.71 -4.99
C ASN A 80 10.15 3.19 -3.55
N SER A 81 9.12 2.39 -3.27
CA SER A 81 8.85 1.85 -1.93
C SER A 81 9.68 0.60 -1.60
N ILE A 82 10.25 -0.09 -2.59
CA ILE A 82 10.93 -1.38 -2.44
C ILE A 82 12.04 -1.34 -1.40
N THR A 83 12.85 -0.29 -1.35
CA THR A 83 13.94 -0.17 -0.36
C THR A 83 13.41 -0.25 1.08
N GLY A 84 12.31 0.43 1.37
CA GLY A 84 11.68 0.37 2.70
C GLY A 84 11.04 -0.99 2.97
N ILE A 85 10.41 -1.60 1.96
CA ILE A 85 9.82 -2.95 2.06
C ILE A 85 10.92 -3.98 2.34
N ALA A 86 12.03 -3.94 1.59
CA ALA A 86 13.17 -4.83 1.79
C ALA A 86 13.78 -4.67 3.19
N THR A 87 13.89 -3.44 3.69
CA THR A 87 14.37 -3.15 5.05
C THR A 87 13.46 -3.79 6.10
N ALA A 88 12.15 -3.63 5.97
CA ALA A 88 11.17 -4.23 6.88
C ALA A 88 11.20 -5.77 6.81
N TRP A 89 11.34 -6.32 5.60
CA TRP A 89 11.49 -7.76 5.39
C TRP A 89 12.69 -8.34 6.12
N MET A 90 13.87 -7.75 5.91
CA MET A 90 15.11 -8.20 6.58
C MET A 90 15.02 -8.09 8.10
N ALA A 91 14.27 -7.13 8.61
CA ALA A 91 14.06 -6.93 10.05
C ALA A 91 12.94 -7.80 10.64
N GLY A 92 12.17 -8.51 9.82
CA GLY A 92 10.99 -9.25 10.27
C GLY A 92 9.86 -8.37 10.81
N SER A 93 9.81 -7.10 10.38
CA SER A 93 8.79 -6.15 10.82
C SER A 93 7.43 -6.47 10.20
N PRO A 94 6.32 -6.46 10.97
CA PRO A 94 4.99 -6.68 10.43
C PRO A 94 4.50 -5.44 9.69
N ILE A 95 4.75 -5.36 8.39
CA ILE A 95 4.19 -4.30 7.55
C ILE A 95 3.22 -4.86 6.51
N LEU A 96 2.26 -4.03 6.13
CA LEU A 96 1.40 -4.23 4.97
C LEU A 96 1.68 -3.13 3.97
N ALA A 97 2.32 -3.49 2.86
CA ALA A 97 2.57 -2.59 1.75
C ALA A 97 1.44 -2.75 0.70
N ILE A 98 0.75 -1.66 0.42
CA ILE A 98 -0.34 -1.62 -0.56
C ILE A 98 0.11 -0.73 -1.71
N SER A 99 0.23 -1.32 -2.89
CA SER A 99 0.50 -0.59 -4.13
C SER A 99 -0.71 -0.62 -5.04
N GLY A 100 -1.04 0.52 -5.61
CA GLY A 100 -2.07 0.59 -6.64
C GLY A 100 -1.61 -0.06 -7.94
N THR A 101 -2.55 -0.29 -8.84
CA THR A 101 -2.27 -0.75 -10.20
C THR A 101 -3.39 -0.29 -11.13
N PHE A 102 -3.14 -0.34 -12.42
CA PHE A 102 -4.11 -0.04 -13.47
C PHE A 102 -5.24 -1.10 -13.53
N GLU A 103 -6.29 -0.79 -14.28
CA GLU A 103 -7.40 -1.71 -14.49
C GLU A 103 -6.93 -3.01 -15.18
N ARG A 104 -7.44 -4.14 -14.70
CA ARG A 104 -7.08 -5.47 -15.23
C ARG A 104 -7.30 -5.58 -16.75
N ALA A 105 -8.33 -4.93 -17.28
CA ALA A 105 -8.65 -4.95 -18.72
C ALA A 105 -7.63 -4.20 -19.60
N LEU A 106 -6.77 -3.38 -18.99
CA LEU A 106 -5.73 -2.59 -19.68
C LEU A 106 -4.35 -3.25 -19.62
N ARG A 107 -4.22 -4.40 -18.98
CA ARG A 107 -2.94 -5.13 -18.87
C ARG A 107 -2.35 -5.39 -20.26
N ASP A 108 -1.05 -5.20 -20.40
CA ASP A 108 -0.27 -5.38 -21.63
C ASP A 108 -0.68 -4.41 -22.77
N LYS A 109 -1.37 -3.31 -22.42
CA LYS A 109 -1.80 -2.27 -23.36
C LYS A 109 -1.09 -0.92 -23.14
N GLY A 110 -0.08 -0.88 -22.28
CA GLY A 110 0.67 0.32 -21.95
C GLY A 110 -0.12 1.40 -21.20
N PRO A 111 -0.98 1.05 -20.19
CA PRO A 111 -1.64 2.04 -19.37
C PRO A 111 -0.63 2.83 -18.53
N LEU A 112 -1.12 3.93 -17.93
CA LEU A 112 -0.30 4.78 -17.07
C LEU A 112 0.41 3.95 -15.98
N GLN A 113 1.73 4.08 -15.92
CA GLN A 113 2.58 3.46 -14.88
C GLN A 113 2.52 1.92 -14.85
N GLU A 114 2.29 1.29 -16.00
CA GLU A 114 2.31 -0.17 -16.09
C GLU A 114 3.71 -0.73 -15.87
N ILE A 115 3.83 -1.58 -14.87
CA ILE A 115 4.98 -2.47 -14.67
C ILE A 115 4.48 -3.79 -14.07
N ASP A 116 5.25 -4.85 -14.20
CA ASP A 116 4.98 -6.07 -13.43
C ASP A 116 5.53 -5.92 -12.00
N GLN A 117 4.69 -5.37 -11.12
CA GLN A 117 5.03 -5.12 -9.72
C GLN A 117 5.33 -6.42 -8.96
N VAL A 118 4.72 -7.51 -9.37
CA VAL A 118 4.89 -8.81 -8.73
C VAL A 118 6.26 -9.41 -9.01
N ASP A 119 6.70 -9.34 -10.27
CA ASP A 119 8.04 -9.83 -10.62
C ASP A 119 9.13 -8.91 -10.04
N THR A 120 8.85 -7.62 -9.92
CA THR A 120 9.74 -6.68 -9.25
C THR A 120 9.96 -7.05 -7.78
N ASP A 121 8.91 -7.46 -7.06
CA ASP A 121 9.00 -7.89 -5.67
C ASP A 121 9.71 -9.24 -5.52
N ARG A 122 9.52 -10.17 -6.46
CA ARG A 122 10.18 -11.49 -6.42
C ARG A 122 11.69 -11.42 -6.47
N GLN A 123 12.24 -10.45 -7.18
CA GLN A 123 13.70 -10.24 -7.26
C GLN A 123 14.28 -9.67 -5.96
N GLY A 124 13.44 -9.09 -5.10
CA GLY A 124 13.83 -8.51 -3.81
C GLY A 124 13.80 -9.47 -2.62
N GLY A 125 13.32 -10.70 -2.77
CA GLY A 125 13.26 -11.69 -1.68
C GLY A 125 12.41 -12.90 -2.01
N GLU A 126 12.92 -14.08 -1.77
CA GLU A 126 12.16 -15.33 -1.81
C GLU A 126 11.14 -15.36 -0.65
N GLY A 127 9.88 -15.08 -0.93
CA GLY A 127 8.83 -15.17 0.07
C GLY A 127 7.43 -15.27 -0.52
N ASP A 128 6.86 -16.47 -0.44
CA ASP A 128 5.53 -16.87 -0.92
C ASP A 128 4.37 -16.25 -0.08
N ARG A 129 4.56 -15.06 0.48
CA ARG A 129 3.57 -14.39 1.36
C ARG A 129 3.07 -13.05 0.80
N GLN A 130 2.96 -12.93 -0.50
CA GLN A 130 2.36 -11.74 -1.11
C GLN A 130 0.83 -11.86 -1.12
N LEU A 131 0.19 -11.03 -0.32
CA LEU A 131 -1.26 -10.82 -0.40
C LEU A 131 -1.54 -9.87 -1.57
N ARG A 132 -2.04 -10.41 -2.69
CA ARG A 132 -2.44 -9.59 -3.84
C ARG A 132 -3.87 -9.15 -3.65
N CYS A 133 -4.09 -7.86 -3.43
CA CYS A 133 -5.43 -7.28 -3.45
C CYS A 133 -5.59 -6.39 -4.68
N TYR A 134 -6.43 -6.80 -5.62
CA TYR A 134 -6.82 -5.97 -6.77
C TYR A 134 -8.10 -5.20 -6.40
N LEU A 135 -7.97 -3.91 -6.17
CA LEU A 135 -9.11 -3.03 -6.07
C LEU A 135 -9.44 -2.51 -7.48
N GLY A 136 -10.42 -3.16 -8.13
CA GLY A 136 -10.98 -2.64 -9.38
C GLY A 136 -11.84 -1.38 -9.11
N HIS A 137 -11.83 -0.43 -10.05
CA HIS A 137 -12.74 0.73 -10.07
C HIS A 137 -14.17 0.32 -10.38
#